data_6cd69bdd84b8653a80609490d98680bf
#
_entry.id   6cd69bdd84b8653a80609490d98680bf
#
_cell.length_a   1.000
_cell.length_b   1.000
_cell.length_c   1.000
_cell.angle_alpha   90.00
_cell.angle_beta   90.00
_cell.angle_gamma   90.00
#
_symmetry.space_group_name_H-M   'P 1'
#
loop_
_entity.id
_entity.type
_entity.pdbx_description
1 polymer ?
#
loop_
_entity_poly.entity_id
_entity_poly.type
_entity_poly.pdbx_seq_one_letter_code
_entity_poly.pdbx_strand_id
1 'polypeptide(L)'
;MIRRLAERLVSVDLLDQAAELLQYQVDNRLQGAARSQVATRLAVIYLMNHKPDRALATINSTRTAELPNELRNQRLLIEGRALSDIGRHEVALEVTANVEGREATRLRSDILWAAKRWRESAEQIELMYGDRWRDWRPLNDAERSDLLRAAMGYALGDDKLGLDRFAGKYAAKMAEGPDRHAFETLTTPNSADSAEFRDIARAVAAVDTLEAFLRDMRARYPETGSFTPVDSGFKPGPQSTAPATRPATTGSVQAPTRAAAR
;
A
#
# COMPACT_ATOMS: atom_id res chain seq x y z
N MET A 1 7.79 8.59 24.61
CA MET A 1 7.10 9.83 24.18
C MET A 1 7.29 10.10 22.69
N ILE A 2 8.51 10.22 22.20
CA ILE A 2 8.84 10.56 20.79
C ILE A 2 8.24 9.56 19.79
N ARG A 3 8.25 8.24 20.09
CA ARG A 3 7.64 7.21 19.25
C ARG A 3 6.15 7.49 18.99
N ARG A 4 5.37 7.77 20.05
CA ARG A 4 3.93 8.08 19.92
C ARG A 4 3.68 9.38 19.15
N LEU A 5 4.58 10.35 19.27
CA LEU A 5 4.50 11.59 18.50
C LEU A 5 4.73 11.32 17.02
N ALA A 6 5.76 10.55 16.66
CA ALA A 6 6.02 10.16 15.27
C ALA A 6 4.84 9.37 14.67
N GLU A 7 4.27 8.42 15.42
CA GLU A 7 3.07 7.67 15.02
C GLU A 7 1.88 8.61 14.74
N ARG A 8 1.69 9.61 15.59
CA ARG A 8 0.61 10.59 15.40
C ARG A 8 0.86 11.51 14.21
N LEU A 9 2.10 11.91 13.96
CA LEU A 9 2.46 12.68 12.76
C LEU A 9 2.17 11.88 11.48
N VAL A 10 2.54 10.61 11.45
CA VAL A 10 2.23 9.72 10.31
C VAL A 10 0.73 9.56 10.13
N SER A 11 -0.06 9.44 11.20
CA SER A 11 -1.52 9.27 11.12
C SER A 11 -2.26 10.49 10.55
N VAL A 12 -1.62 11.65 10.55
CA VAL A 12 -2.15 12.89 9.94
C VAL A 12 -1.37 13.30 8.68
N ASP A 13 -0.65 12.34 8.09
CA ASP A 13 0.13 12.50 6.84
C ASP A 13 1.27 13.53 6.90
N LEU A 14 1.76 13.85 8.09
CA LEU A 14 2.93 14.72 8.28
C LEU A 14 4.23 13.88 8.24
N LEU A 15 4.49 13.24 7.08
CA LEU A 15 5.57 12.28 6.91
C LEU A 15 6.96 12.91 7.03
N ASP A 16 7.16 14.12 6.53
CA ASP A 16 8.46 14.83 6.63
C ASP A 16 8.81 15.13 8.08
N GLN A 17 7.88 15.66 8.87
CA GLN A 17 8.09 15.98 10.28
C GLN A 17 8.31 14.70 11.11
N ALA A 18 7.58 13.62 10.80
CA ALA A 18 7.82 12.34 11.43
C ALA A 18 9.22 11.80 11.12
N ALA A 19 9.66 11.93 9.87
CA ALA A 19 11.00 11.52 9.44
C ALA A 19 12.10 12.33 10.13
N GLU A 20 12.00 13.66 10.19
CA GLU A 20 12.97 14.51 10.88
C GLU A 20 13.11 14.15 12.36
N LEU A 21 11.98 13.90 13.03
CA LEU A 21 11.95 13.51 14.43
C LEU A 21 12.69 12.20 14.70
N LEU A 22 12.44 11.17 13.86
CA LEU A 22 13.09 9.87 13.98
C LEU A 22 14.56 9.92 13.52
N GLN A 23 14.87 10.72 12.48
CA GLN A 23 16.25 10.93 12.02
C GLN A 23 17.11 11.49 13.12
N TYR A 24 16.63 12.53 13.81
CA TYR A 24 17.35 13.10 14.97
C TYR A 24 17.65 12.04 16.05
N GLN A 25 16.70 11.14 16.32
CA GLN A 25 16.92 10.05 17.28
C GLN A 25 17.99 9.06 16.82
N VAL A 26 17.92 8.65 15.54
CA VAL A 26 18.86 7.70 14.93
C VAL A 26 20.28 8.27 14.96
N ASP A 27 20.45 9.58 14.71
CA ASP A 27 21.76 10.19 14.57
C ASP A 27 22.37 10.55 15.92
N ASN A 28 21.57 10.99 16.91
CA ASN A 28 22.08 11.63 18.11
C ASN A 28 21.79 10.89 19.41
N ARG A 29 20.84 9.95 19.44
CA ARG A 29 20.31 9.40 20.69
C ARG A 29 20.44 7.90 20.85
N LEU A 30 20.56 7.16 19.74
CA LEU A 30 20.46 5.73 19.75
C LEU A 30 21.72 5.05 19.22
N GLN A 31 22.01 3.84 19.74
CA GLN A 31 23.12 3.00 19.31
C GLN A 31 22.68 1.55 19.19
N GLY A 32 23.46 0.72 18.48
CA GLY A 32 23.26 -0.73 18.35
C GLY A 32 21.87 -1.12 17.80
N ALA A 33 21.29 -2.15 18.36
CA ALA A 33 20.00 -2.70 17.91
C ALA A 33 18.83 -1.72 18.03
N ALA A 34 18.82 -0.87 19.07
CA ALA A 34 17.78 0.16 19.24
C ALA A 34 17.83 1.22 18.13
N ARG A 35 19.04 1.63 17.71
CA ARG A 35 19.25 2.51 16.56
C ARG A 35 18.70 1.87 15.28
N SER A 36 19.05 0.61 15.03
CA SER A 36 18.59 -0.14 13.86
C SER A 36 17.08 -0.32 13.83
N GLN A 37 16.44 -0.53 14.99
CA GLN A 37 14.98 -0.67 15.09
C GLN A 37 14.26 0.64 14.73
N VAL A 38 14.71 1.77 15.26
CA VAL A 38 14.13 3.08 14.94
C VAL A 38 14.41 3.48 13.49
N ALA A 39 15.61 3.18 12.99
CA ALA A 39 15.99 3.40 11.59
C ALA A 39 15.10 2.57 10.62
N THR A 40 14.71 1.37 11.01
CA THR A 40 13.78 0.55 10.22
C THR A 40 12.42 1.23 10.06
N ARG A 41 11.89 1.83 11.13
CA ARG A 41 10.66 2.64 11.06
C ARG A 41 10.82 3.90 10.22
N LEU A 42 11.93 4.58 10.41
CA LEU A 42 12.26 5.77 9.60
C LEU A 42 12.31 5.43 8.12
N ALA A 43 12.91 4.31 7.75
CA ALA A 43 12.95 3.85 6.35
C ALA A 43 11.55 3.57 5.80
N VAL A 44 10.63 3.00 6.59
CA VAL A 44 9.21 2.84 6.20
C VAL A 44 8.56 4.19 5.93
N ILE A 45 8.78 5.20 6.79
CA ILE A 45 8.25 6.56 6.57
C ILE A 45 8.82 7.17 5.29
N TYR A 46 10.09 6.96 4.99
CA TYR A 46 10.68 7.42 3.73
C TYR A 46 10.07 6.73 2.51
N LEU A 47 9.75 5.41 2.58
CA LEU A 47 9.02 4.73 1.51
C LEU A 47 7.61 5.31 1.32
N MET A 48 6.88 5.54 2.42
CA MET A 48 5.54 6.18 2.38
C MET A 48 5.61 7.59 1.76
N ASN A 49 6.71 8.30 1.97
CA ASN A 49 6.97 9.64 1.43
C ASN A 49 7.64 9.62 0.04
N HIS A 50 7.63 8.47 -0.65
CA HIS A 50 8.24 8.29 -1.98
C HIS A 50 9.73 8.72 -2.06
N LYS A 51 10.49 8.48 -0.99
CA LYS A 51 11.93 8.78 -0.87
C LYS A 51 12.76 7.50 -0.68
N PRO A 52 12.77 6.57 -1.65
CA PRO A 52 13.43 5.27 -1.52
C PRO A 52 14.95 5.39 -1.31
N ASP A 53 15.60 6.39 -1.91
CA ASP A 53 17.04 6.63 -1.70
C ASP A 53 17.36 6.92 -0.23
N ARG A 54 16.51 7.72 0.46
CA ARG A 54 16.67 7.99 1.88
C ARG A 54 16.39 6.77 2.75
N ALA A 55 15.38 5.97 2.37
CA ALA A 55 15.10 4.70 3.04
C ALA A 55 16.32 3.78 2.96
N LEU A 56 16.91 3.62 1.77
CA LEU A 56 18.09 2.79 1.54
C LEU A 56 19.31 3.30 2.30
N ALA A 57 19.57 4.61 2.26
CA ALA A 57 20.67 5.23 3.02
C ALA A 57 20.54 5.00 4.54
N THR A 58 19.31 5.12 5.06
CA THR A 58 19.00 4.90 6.48
C THR A 58 19.25 3.44 6.88
N ILE A 59 18.79 2.48 6.08
CA ILE A 59 19.04 1.06 6.32
C ILE A 59 20.55 0.78 6.30
N ASN A 60 21.28 1.28 5.31
CA ASN A 60 22.70 1.01 5.14
C ASN A 60 23.56 1.62 6.27
N SER A 61 23.30 2.87 6.67
CA SER A 61 24.05 3.58 7.70
C SER A 61 23.83 3.04 9.12
N THR A 62 22.83 2.21 9.31
CA THR A 62 22.45 1.64 10.60
C THR A 62 22.57 0.10 10.64
N ARG A 63 23.38 -0.47 9.76
CA ARG A 63 23.69 -1.92 9.79
C ARG A 63 24.49 -2.23 11.04
N THR A 64 24.13 -3.32 11.70
CA THR A 64 24.88 -3.91 12.80
C THR A 64 24.82 -5.45 12.70
N ALA A 65 25.89 -6.12 13.16
CA ALA A 65 25.97 -7.57 13.05
C ALA A 65 24.99 -8.29 13.98
N GLU A 66 24.74 -7.72 15.14
CA GLU A 66 23.89 -8.32 16.19
C GLU A 66 22.45 -7.82 16.11
N LEU A 67 21.69 -8.33 15.15
CA LEU A 67 20.25 -8.07 15.06
C LEU A 67 19.45 -9.37 15.25
N PRO A 68 18.31 -9.32 15.96
CA PRO A 68 17.35 -10.41 15.96
C PRO A 68 16.94 -10.76 14.52
N ASN A 69 16.75 -12.04 14.24
CA ASN A 69 16.45 -12.53 12.89
C ASN A 69 15.21 -11.84 12.29
N GLU A 70 14.18 -11.62 13.09
CA GLU A 70 12.96 -10.93 12.64
C GLU A 70 13.25 -9.48 12.17
N LEU A 71 14.01 -8.72 12.96
CA LEU A 71 14.38 -7.35 12.58
C LEU A 71 15.31 -7.35 11.36
N ARG A 72 16.21 -8.34 11.25
CA ARG A 72 17.06 -8.51 10.06
C ARG A 72 16.20 -8.77 8.82
N ASN A 73 15.29 -9.73 8.86
CA ASN A 73 14.41 -10.05 7.73
C ASN A 73 13.55 -8.86 7.33
N GLN A 74 12.97 -8.15 8.30
CA GLN A 74 12.20 -6.95 8.05
C GLN A 74 13.02 -5.87 7.33
N ARG A 75 14.27 -5.65 7.75
CA ARG A 75 15.16 -4.69 7.10
C ARG A 75 15.51 -5.09 5.68
N LEU A 76 15.73 -6.39 5.42
CA LEU A 76 15.96 -6.91 4.06
C LEU A 76 14.75 -6.68 3.15
N LEU A 77 13.53 -6.83 3.65
CA LEU A 77 12.32 -6.55 2.87
C LEU A 77 12.18 -5.05 2.56
N ILE A 78 12.45 -4.18 3.52
CA ILE A 78 12.44 -2.71 3.30
C ILE A 78 13.55 -2.30 2.32
N GLU A 79 14.74 -2.88 2.45
CA GLU A 79 15.87 -2.67 1.53
C GLU A 79 15.51 -3.13 0.11
N GLY A 80 14.93 -4.33 -0.03
CA GLY A 80 14.46 -4.86 -1.32
C GLY A 80 13.39 -3.97 -1.96
N ARG A 81 12.43 -3.46 -1.18
CA ARG A 81 11.43 -2.51 -1.68
C ARG A 81 12.07 -1.22 -2.16
N ALA A 82 12.93 -0.61 -1.35
CA ALA A 82 13.62 0.61 -1.73
C ALA A 82 14.50 0.44 -2.99
N LEU A 83 15.20 -0.69 -3.10
CA LEU A 83 15.98 -1.03 -4.29
C LEU A 83 15.11 -1.17 -5.54
N SER A 84 13.94 -1.80 -5.41
CA SER A 84 12.99 -1.92 -6.51
C SER A 84 12.46 -0.56 -6.96
N ASP A 85 12.10 0.30 -5.99
CA ASP A 85 11.55 1.63 -6.28
C ASP A 85 12.56 2.57 -6.98
N ILE A 86 13.88 2.31 -6.82
CA ILE A 86 14.93 3.01 -7.58
C ILE A 86 15.37 2.26 -8.86
N GLY A 87 14.65 1.22 -9.26
CA GLY A 87 14.90 0.46 -10.50
C GLY A 87 15.99 -0.61 -10.41
N ARG A 88 16.54 -0.90 -9.22
CA ARG A 88 17.57 -1.93 -9.02
C ARG A 88 16.97 -3.30 -8.73
N HIS A 89 16.15 -3.81 -9.65
CA HIS A 89 15.30 -4.97 -9.43
C HIS A 89 16.07 -6.27 -9.16
N GLU A 90 17.18 -6.54 -9.89
CA GLU A 90 17.96 -7.77 -9.68
C GLU A 90 18.58 -7.79 -8.27
N VAL A 91 19.15 -6.67 -7.83
CA VAL A 91 19.72 -6.58 -6.48
C VAL A 91 18.62 -6.72 -5.40
N ALA A 92 17.42 -6.16 -5.68
CA ALA A 92 16.26 -6.31 -4.79
C ALA A 92 15.84 -7.78 -4.65
N LEU A 93 15.86 -8.56 -5.74
CA LEU A 93 15.58 -9.99 -5.71
C LEU A 93 16.63 -10.76 -4.91
N GLU A 94 17.92 -10.45 -5.11
CA GLU A 94 19.01 -11.06 -4.36
C GLU A 94 18.88 -10.83 -2.86
N VAL A 95 18.63 -9.59 -2.44
CA VAL A 95 18.50 -9.21 -1.02
C VAL A 95 17.32 -9.93 -0.37
N THR A 96 16.23 -10.16 -1.09
CA THR A 96 15.02 -10.79 -0.57
C THR A 96 14.95 -12.31 -0.77
N ALA A 97 15.92 -12.92 -1.47
CA ALA A 97 15.88 -14.32 -1.89
C ALA A 97 15.66 -15.30 -0.73
N ASN A 98 16.37 -15.10 0.38
CA ASN A 98 16.37 -15.99 1.54
C ASN A 98 15.37 -15.57 2.63
N VAL A 99 14.54 -14.56 2.40
CA VAL A 99 13.51 -14.15 3.35
C VAL A 99 12.25 -14.96 3.08
N GLU A 100 11.79 -15.68 4.08
CA GLU A 100 10.57 -16.49 4.02
C GLU A 100 9.35 -15.70 4.50
N GLY A 101 8.17 -16.10 4.03
CA GLY A 101 6.89 -15.54 4.44
C GLY A 101 6.09 -14.98 3.27
N ARG A 102 4.80 -14.77 3.54
CA ARG A 102 3.86 -14.24 2.55
C ARG A 102 4.27 -12.85 2.06
N GLU A 103 4.73 -12.01 2.98
CA GLU A 103 5.23 -10.65 2.72
C GLU A 103 6.44 -10.62 1.79
N ALA A 104 7.35 -11.59 1.97
CA ALA A 104 8.53 -11.74 1.11
C ALA A 104 8.15 -12.21 -0.30
N THR A 105 7.23 -13.17 -0.40
CA THR A 105 6.73 -13.69 -1.68
C THR A 105 5.96 -12.60 -2.44
N ARG A 106 5.13 -11.80 -1.75
CA ARG A 106 4.46 -10.64 -2.34
C ARG A 106 5.47 -9.63 -2.86
N LEU A 107 6.45 -9.26 -2.06
CA LEU A 107 7.47 -8.30 -2.48
C LEU A 107 8.25 -8.79 -3.71
N ARG A 108 8.64 -10.08 -3.75
CA ARG A 108 9.29 -10.65 -4.94
C ARG A 108 8.39 -10.58 -6.17
N SER A 109 7.08 -10.85 -6.03
CA SER A 109 6.13 -10.66 -7.12
C SER A 109 6.10 -9.21 -7.61
N ASP A 110 6.09 -8.23 -6.69
CA ASP A 110 6.08 -6.80 -7.03
C ASP A 110 7.36 -6.37 -7.73
N ILE A 111 8.52 -6.84 -7.27
CA ILE A 111 9.82 -6.58 -7.89
C ILE A 111 9.87 -7.17 -9.31
N LEU A 112 9.44 -8.41 -9.48
CA LEU A 112 9.40 -9.09 -10.79
C LEU A 112 8.45 -8.39 -11.76
N TRP A 113 7.31 -7.90 -11.26
CA TRP A 113 6.37 -7.10 -12.03
C TRP A 113 7.02 -5.79 -12.52
N ALA A 114 7.68 -5.06 -11.64
CA ALA A 114 8.40 -3.83 -11.97
C ALA A 114 9.54 -4.08 -12.97
N ALA A 115 10.20 -5.24 -12.87
CA ALA A 115 11.21 -5.71 -13.81
C ALA A 115 10.65 -6.22 -15.15
N LYS A 116 9.31 -6.23 -15.33
CA LYS A 116 8.62 -6.79 -16.51
C LYS A 116 8.82 -8.30 -16.69
N ARG A 117 9.18 -9.00 -15.64
CA ARG A 117 9.28 -10.47 -15.58
C ARG A 117 7.91 -11.04 -15.21
N TRP A 118 6.94 -10.85 -16.12
CA TRP A 118 5.50 -11.03 -15.88
C TRP A 118 5.12 -12.42 -15.41
N ARG A 119 5.60 -13.45 -16.15
CA ARG A 119 5.37 -14.85 -15.80
C ARG A 119 5.86 -15.18 -14.40
N GLU A 120 7.09 -14.83 -14.08
CA GLU A 120 7.68 -15.12 -12.77
C GLU A 120 6.95 -14.38 -11.63
N SER A 121 6.49 -13.16 -11.89
CA SER A 121 5.63 -12.43 -10.96
C SER A 121 4.32 -13.20 -10.67
N ALA A 122 3.67 -13.74 -11.70
CA ALA A 122 2.46 -14.55 -11.58
C ALA A 122 2.71 -15.85 -10.79
N GLU A 123 3.83 -16.51 -11.04
CA GLU A 123 4.26 -17.71 -10.29
C GLU A 123 4.45 -17.43 -8.80
N GLN A 124 4.97 -16.25 -8.41
CA GLN A 124 5.05 -15.85 -7.01
C GLN A 124 3.68 -15.67 -6.37
N ILE A 125 2.71 -15.10 -7.08
CA ILE A 125 1.33 -14.98 -6.58
C ILE A 125 0.71 -16.38 -6.43
N GLU A 126 0.86 -17.25 -7.41
CA GLU A 126 0.35 -18.63 -7.31
C GLU A 126 0.97 -19.38 -6.12
N LEU A 127 2.27 -19.22 -5.88
CA LEU A 127 2.95 -19.76 -4.72
C LEU A 127 2.39 -19.22 -3.39
N MET A 128 2.12 -17.91 -3.32
CA MET A 128 1.57 -17.24 -2.14
C MET A 128 0.19 -17.75 -1.76
N TYR A 129 -0.62 -18.13 -2.76
CA TYR A 129 -1.98 -18.65 -2.53
C TYR A 129 -2.04 -20.17 -2.38
N GLY A 130 -1.05 -20.92 -2.87
CA GLY A 130 -0.99 -22.38 -2.75
C GLY A 130 -2.32 -23.06 -3.11
N ASP A 131 -2.89 -23.80 -2.16
CA ASP A 131 -4.15 -24.55 -2.35
C ASP A 131 -5.42 -23.73 -2.04
N ARG A 132 -5.35 -22.40 -1.98
CA ARG A 132 -6.51 -21.52 -1.70
C ARG A 132 -7.70 -21.77 -2.66
N TRP A 133 -7.46 -22.23 -3.86
CA TRP A 133 -8.50 -22.58 -4.82
C TRP A 133 -9.39 -23.76 -4.38
N ARG A 134 -8.91 -24.61 -3.47
CA ARG A 134 -9.68 -25.74 -2.88
C ARG A 134 -10.49 -25.33 -1.66
N ASP A 135 -10.20 -24.18 -1.04
CA ASP A 135 -10.93 -23.72 0.13
C ASP A 135 -12.38 -23.39 -0.26
N TRP A 136 -13.34 -23.78 0.58
CA TRP A 136 -14.77 -23.50 0.35
C TRP A 136 -15.12 -22.01 0.49
N ARG A 137 -14.35 -21.24 1.25
CA ARG A 137 -14.58 -19.80 1.48
C ARG A 137 -14.43 -18.99 0.21
N PRO A 138 -15.34 -18.00 -0.03
CA PRO A 138 -15.20 -17.07 -1.15
C PRO A 138 -13.90 -16.28 -1.07
N LEU A 139 -13.47 -15.76 -2.21
CA LEU A 139 -12.34 -14.86 -2.29
C LEU A 139 -12.72 -13.46 -1.79
N ASN A 140 -11.86 -12.83 -1.00
CA ASN A 140 -11.98 -11.41 -0.69
C ASN A 140 -11.45 -10.51 -1.82
N ASP A 141 -11.67 -9.20 -1.74
CA ASP A 141 -11.30 -8.24 -2.80
C ASP A 141 -9.80 -8.24 -3.08
N ALA A 142 -8.97 -8.31 -2.03
CA ALA A 142 -7.51 -8.34 -2.18
C ALA A 142 -7.05 -9.64 -2.86
N GLU A 143 -7.65 -10.78 -2.52
CA GLU A 143 -7.36 -12.06 -3.17
C GLU A 143 -7.75 -12.02 -4.65
N ARG A 144 -8.93 -11.48 -4.99
CA ARG A 144 -9.36 -11.33 -6.39
C ARG A 144 -8.43 -10.44 -7.18
N SER A 145 -8.03 -9.29 -6.63
CA SER A 145 -7.08 -8.38 -7.26
C SER A 145 -5.73 -9.04 -7.53
N ASP A 146 -5.19 -9.80 -6.57
CA ASP A 146 -3.95 -10.55 -6.74
C ASP A 146 -4.08 -11.61 -7.84
N LEU A 147 -5.23 -12.32 -7.91
CA LEU A 147 -5.47 -13.35 -8.94
C LEU A 147 -5.63 -12.74 -10.34
N LEU A 148 -6.27 -11.58 -10.47
CA LEU A 148 -6.31 -10.84 -11.74
C LEU A 148 -4.90 -10.44 -12.18
N ARG A 149 -4.07 -9.99 -11.25
CA ARG A 149 -2.69 -9.64 -11.53
C ARG A 149 -1.87 -10.85 -11.98
N ALA A 150 -2.10 -12.03 -11.38
CA ALA A 150 -1.45 -13.28 -11.81
C ALA A 150 -1.90 -13.70 -13.22
N ALA A 151 -3.21 -13.68 -13.51
CA ALA A 151 -3.73 -13.96 -14.84
C ALA A 151 -3.14 -13.02 -15.90
N MET A 152 -3.08 -11.72 -15.59
CA MET A 152 -2.44 -10.72 -16.43
C MET A 152 -0.94 -11.00 -16.64
N GLY A 153 -0.23 -11.42 -15.58
CA GLY A 153 1.18 -11.75 -15.64
C GLY A 153 1.46 -12.92 -16.58
N TYR A 154 0.66 -14.00 -16.53
CA TYR A 154 0.75 -15.12 -17.47
C TYR A 154 0.43 -14.68 -18.90
N ALA A 155 -0.61 -13.87 -19.10
CA ALA A 155 -0.99 -13.35 -20.40
C ALA A 155 0.09 -12.46 -21.04
N LEU A 156 0.64 -11.50 -20.27
CA LEU A 156 1.74 -10.63 -20.73
C LEU A 156 3.06 -11.38 -20.94
N GLY A 157 3.27 -12.46 -20.20
CA GLY A 157 4.42 -13.35 -20.34
C GLY A 157 4.30 -14.37 -21.48
N ASP A 158 3.20 -14.36 -22.23
CA ASP A 158 2.85 -15.34 -23.30
C ASP A 158 2.93 -16.81 -22.81
N ASP A 159 2.69 -17.03 -21.51
CA ASP A 159 2.63 -18.39 -20.93
C ASP A 159 1.21 -18.94 -20.96
N LYS A 160 0.81 -19.41 -22.12
CA LYS A 160 -0.53 -19.98 -22.34
C LYS A 160 -0.81 -21.19 -21.47
N LEU A 161 0.18 -22.08 -21.28
CA LEU A 161 0.02 -23.27 -20.45
C LEU A 161 -0.14 -22.91 -18.97
N GLY A 162 0.64 -21.95 -18.49
CA GLY A 162 0.50 -21.39 -17.14
C GLY A 162 -0.86 -20.75 -16.93
N LEU A 163 -1.31 -19.96 -17.90
CA LEU A 163 -2.62 -19.30 -17.87
C LEU A 163 -3.79 -20.29 -17.84
N ASP A 164 -3.76 -21.30 -18.71
CA ASP A 164 -4.82 -22.33 -18.77
C ASP A 164 -4.88 -23.13 -17.46
N ARG A 165 -3.72 -23.53 -16.93
CA ARG A 165 -3.63 -24.20 -15.63
C ARG A 165 -4.19 -23.32 -14.50
N PHE A 166 -3.80 -22.05 -14.48
CA PHE A 166 -4.24 -21.09 -13.49
C PHE A 166 -5.76 -20.82 -13.58
N ALA A 167 -6.26 -20.64 -14.80
CA ALA A 167 -7.69 -20.50 -15.06
C ALA A 167 -8.48 -21.70 -14.57
N GLY A 168 -8.02 -22.92 -14.86
CA GLY A 168 -8.64 -24.16 -14.38
C GLY A 168 -8.75 -24.25 -12.85
N LYS A 169 -7.79 -23.65 -12.11
CA LYS A 169 -7.84 -23.59 -10.64
C LYS A 169 -8.85 -22.57 -10.10
N TYR A 170 -8.88 -21.38 -10.70
CA TYR A 170 -9.54 -20.22 -10.08
C TYR A 170 -10.83 -19.77 -10.77
N ALA A 171 -11.17 -20.27 -11.98
CA ALA A 171 -12.36 -19.84 -12.72
C ALA A 171 -13.65 -19.95 -11.90
N ALA A 172 -13.87 -21.09 -11.22
CA ALA A 172 -15.06 -21.29 -10.41
C ALA A 172 -15.16 -20.27 -9.25
N LYS A 173 -14.04 -19.91 -8.63
CA LYS A 173 -13.99 -18.93 -7.55
C LYS A 173 -14.13 -17.48 -8.01
N MET A 174 -13.63 -17.16 -9.18
CA MET A 174 -13.76 -15.83 -9.78
C MET A 174 -15.14 -15.59 -10.38
N ALA A 175 -15.87 -16.67 -10.75
CA ALA A 175 -17.22 -16.59 -11.31
C ALA A 175 -18.26 -15.96 -10.35
N GLU A 176 -18.05 -16.06 -9.05
CA GLU A 176 -18.96 -15.54 -8.01
C GLU A 176 -18.73 -14.05 -7.64
N GLY A 177 -17.74 -13.40 -8.24
CA GLY A 177 -17.33 -12.06 -7.86
C GLY A 177 -17.56 -10.99 -8.92
N PRO A 178 -17.37 -9.71 -8.56
CA PRO A 178 -17.50 -8.59 -9.50
C PRO A 178 -16.42 -8.62 -10.60
N ASP A 179 -15.31 -9.31 -10.35
CA ASP A 179 -14.16 -9.39 -11.26
C ASP A 179 -14.26 -10.54 -12.26
N ARG A 180 -15.41 -11.25 -12.31
CA ARG A 180 -15.65 -12.37 -13.20
C ARG A 180 -15.30 -12.05 -14.65
N HIS A 181 -15.88 -10.97 -15.17
CA HIS A 181 -15.71 -10.59 -16.57
C HIS A 181 -14.23 -10.23 -16.90
N ALA A 182 -13.56 -9.50 -16.01
CA ALA A 182 -12.14 -9.23 -16.16
C ALA A 182 -11.29 -10.50 -16.20
N PHE A 183 -11.59 -11.47 -15.33
CA PHE A 183 -10.87 -12.73 -15.29
C PHE A 183 -11.13 -13.58 -16.55
N GLU A 184 -12.38 -13.66 -17.01
CA GLU A 184 -12.76 -14.35 -18.25
C GLU A 184 -12.03 -13.73 -19.46
N THR A 185 -12.01 -12.39 -19.56
CA THR A 185 -11.30 -11.69 -20.64
C THR A 185 -9.79 -12.01 -20.62
N LEU A 186 -9.15 -11.99 -19.45
CA LEU A 186 -7.71 -12.27 -19.33
C LEU A 186 -7.35 -13.72 -19.67
N THR A 187 -8.25 -14.66 -19.38
CA THR A 187 -8.02 -16.11 -19.59
C THR A 187 -8.53 -16.63 -20.93
N THR A 188 -9.23 -15.79 -21.72
CA THR A 188 -9.67 -16.15 -23.06
C THR A 188 -8.49 -16.09 -24.05
N PRO A 189 -8.27 -17.15 -24.87
CA PRO A 189 -7.22 -17.13 -25.89
C PRO A 189 -7.38 -15.95 -26.86
N ASN A 190 -6.26 -15.30 -27.22
CA ASN A 190 -6.19 -14.18 -28.16
C ASN A 190 -6.86 -12.86 -27.71
N SER A 191 -7.08 -12.67 -26.42
CA SER A 191 -7.65 -11.42 -25.87
C SER A 191 -6.62 -10.27 -25.75
N ALA A 192 -5.32 -10.56 -25.81
CA ALA A 192 -4.25 -9.60 -25.49
C ALA A 192 -4.25 -8.32 -26.36
N ASP A 193 -4.77 -8.38 -27.59
CA ASP A 193 -4.86 -7.23 -28.49
C ASP A 193 -6.17 -6.43 -28.34
N SER A 194 -7.09 -6.87 -27.50
CA SER A 194 -8.38 -6.23 -27.33
C SER A 194 -8.26 -4.89 -26.55
N ALA A 195 -9.19 -3.96 -26.81
CA ALA A 195 -9.27 -2.72 -26.02
C ALA A 195 -9.57 -3.01 -24.56
N GLU A 196 -10.43 -3.99 -24.31
CA GLU A 196 -10.83 -4.43 -22.99
C GLU A 196 -9.65 -4.98 -22.17
N PHE A 197 -8.80 -5.82 -22.77
CA PHE A 197 -7.58 -6.29 -22.14
C PHE A 197 -6.68 -5.11 -21.71
N ARG A 198 -6.54 -4.09 -22.58
CA ARG A 198 -5.74 -2.90 -22.26
C ARG A 198 -6.32 -2.08 -21.11
N ASP A 199 -7.64 -2.02 -20.98
CA ASP A 199 -8.31 -1.31 -19.89
C ASP A 199 -8.14 -2.08 -18.56
N ILE A 200 -8.27 -3.40 -18.57
CA ILE A 200 -7.99 -4.24 -17.41
C ILE A 200 -6.50 -4.14 -17.03
N ALA A 201 -5.59 -4.16 -18.00
CA ALA A 201 -4.15 -4.00 -17.75
C ALA A 201 -3.82 -2.68 -17.06
N ARG A 202 -4.47 -1.59 -17.47
CA ARG A 202 -4.34 -0.28 -16.82
C ARG A 202 -4.86 -0.31 -15.37
N ALA A 203 -6.01 -0.92 -15.14
CA ALA A 203 -6.58 -1.03 -13.81
C ALA A 203 -5.68 -1.86 -12.86
N VAL A 204 -5.16 -3.00 -13.34
CA VAL A 204 -4.22 -3.83 -12.57
C VAL A 204 -2.89 -3.11 -12.29
N ALA A 205 -2.39 -2.35 -13.26
CA ALA A 205 -1.14 -1.58 -13.09
C ALA A 205 -1.30 -0.39 -12.13
N ALA A 206 -2.52 0.14 -11.97
CA ALA A 206 -2.80 1.27 -11.08
C ALA A 206 -2.92 0.87 -9.59
N VAL A 207 -2.92 -0.41 -9.27
CA VAL A 207 -3.01 -0.89 -7.88
C VAL A 207 -1.77 -0.47 -7.09
N ASP A 208 -1.97 0.20 -5.96
CA ASP A 208 -0.88 0.58 -5.06
C ASP A 208 -0.29 -0.65 -4.35
N THR A 209 0.88 -1.05 -4.83
CA THR A 209 1.62 -2.18 -4.26
C THR A 209 2.32 -1.83 -2.95
N LEU A 210 2.60 -0.54 -2.68
CA LEU A 210 3.22 -0.10 -1.44
C LEU A 210 2.27 -0.32 -0.26
N GLU A 211 1.01 0.06 -0.40
CA GLU A 211 0.01 -0.14 0.66
C GLU A 211 -0.17 -1.63 0.98
N ALA A 212 -0.26 -2.48 -0.05
CA ALA A 212 -0.36 -3.92 0.12
C ALA A 212 0.88 -4.51 0.83
N PHE A 213 2.08 -4.08 0.42
CA PHE A 213 3.33 -4.46 1.07
C PHE A 213 3.37 -4.04 2.54
N LEU A 214 3.05 -2.78 2.85
CA LEU A 214 3.03 -2.28 4.22
C LEU A 214 1.99 -2.97 5.09
N ARG A 215 0.84 -3.34 4.54
CA ARG A 215 -0.17 -4.13 5.24
C ARG A 215 0.35 -5.51 5.63
N ASP A 216 0.97 -6.23 4.70
CA ASP A 216 1.51 -7.57 4.96
C ASP A 216 2.70 -7.49 5.95
N MET A 217 3.54 -6.46 5.84
CA MET A 217 4.62 -6.18 6.79
C MET A 217 4.09 -5.94 8.21
N ARG A 218 3.00 -5.19 8.37
CA ARG A 218 2.36 -4.95 9.69
C ARG A 218 1.78 -6.22 10.27
N ALA A 219 1.15 -7.05 9.45
CA ALA A 219 0.61 -8.33 9.90
C ALA A 219 1.70 -9.26 10.43
N ARG A 220 2.87 -9.26 9.79
CA ARG A 220 4.00 -10.11 10.17
C ARG A 220 4.85 -9.52 11.31
N TYR A 221 5.04 -8.19 11.31
CA TYR A 221 5.92 -7.47 12.23
C TYR A 221 5.17 -6.36 12.98
N PRO A 222 4.24 -6.67 13.88
CA PRO A 222 3.37 -5.69 14.54
C PRO A 222 4.14 -4.66 15.38
N GLU A 223 5.29 -5.05 15.94
CA GLU A 223 6.16 -4.16 16.73
C GLU A 223 6.69 -2.95 15.93
N THR A 224 6.83 -3.10 14.61
CA THR A 224 7.40 -2.07 13.74
C THR A 224 6.34 -1.37 12.91
N GLY A 225 5.15 -1.99 12.83
CA GLY A 225 4.09 -1.60 11.91
C GLY A 225 3.02 -0.69 12.48
N SER A 226 3.20 -0.09 13.65
CA SER A 226 2.21 0.81 14.26
C SER A 226 2.05 2.17 13.55
N PHE A 227 2.42 2.27 12.28
CA PHE A 227 2.06 3.39 11.42
C PHE A 227 0.79 3.09 10.62
N THR A 228 -0.22 2.46 11.24
CA THR A 228 -1.56 2.55 10.67
C THR A 228 -1.97 4.00 10.75
N PRO A 229 -2.49 4.62 9.67
CA PRO A 229 -3.51 5.63 9.85
C PRO A 229 -4.49 4.99 10.84
N VAL A 230 -4.58 5.52 12.04
CA VAL A 230 -5.73 5.21 12.88
C VAL A 230 -6.87 5.56 11.96
N ASP A 231 -7.64 4.54 11.52
CA ASP A 231 -8.92 4.77 10.90
C ASP A 231 -9.54 5.80 11.83
N SER A 232 -9.43 7.05 11.40
CA SER A 232 -9.86 8.15 12.22
C SER A 232 -11.36 7.99 12.20
N GLY A 233 -11.88 7.25 13.18
CA GLY A 233 -13.28 7.28 13.56
C GLY A 233 -13.72 8.70 13.94
N PHE A 234 -13.17 9.68 13.26
CA PHE A 234 -13.70 11.00 13.11
C PHE A 234 -14.96 10.86 12.24
N LYS A 235 -15.99 10.24 12.83
CA LYS A 235 -17.35 10.64 12.48
C LYS A 235 -17.36 12.14 12.71
N PRO A 236 -17.49 12.97 11.65
CA PRO A 236 -17.79 14.39 11.87
C PRO A 236 -19.01 14.37 12.79
N GLY A 237 -18.83 14.83 14.01
CA GLY A 237 -19.94 15.02 14.95
C GLY A 237 -21.01 15.78 14.20
N PRO A 238 -22.32 15.54 14.49
CA PRO A 238 -23.39 16.24 13.82
C PRO A 238 -23.03 17.72 13.86
N GLN A 239 -22.85 18.30 12.66
CA GLN A 239 -22.66 19.73 12.54
C GLN A 239 -23.82 20.35 13.30
N SER A 240 -23.52 21.00 14.43
CA SER A 240 -24.46 21.83 15.13
C SER A 240 -24.93 22.88 14.14
N THR A 241 -26.09 22.62 13.54
CA THR A 241 -26.86 23.62 12.82
C THR A 241 -27.38 24.57 13.91
N ALA A 242 -26.51 25.51 14.29
CA ALA A 242 -26.98 26.68 15.01
C ALA A 242 -27.99 27.37 14.07
N PRO A 243 -29.23 27.60 14.50
CA PRO A 243 -30.18 28.31 13.68
C PRO A 243 -29.63 29.72 13.47
N ALA A 244 -29.47 30.09 12.17
CA ALA A 244 -29.15 31.44 11.78
C ALA A 244 -30.22 32.36 12.31
N THR A 245 -29.98 33.05 13.43
CA THR A 245 -30.77 34.14 13.92
C THR A 245 -30.64 35.29 12.91
N ARG A 246 -31.61 35.40 12.05
CA ARG A 246 -31.79 36.63 11.23
C ARG A 246 -32.01 37.79 12.20
N PRO A 247 -31.28 38.90 12.10
CA PRO A 247 -31.70 40.13 12.78
C PRO A 247 -32.93 40.66 12.03
N ALA A 248 -34.04 40.77 12.75
CA ALA A 248 -35.21 41.47 12.32
C ALA A 248 -34.90 42.97 12.29
N THR A 249 -34.77 43.53 11.15
CA THR A 249 -34.74 44.97 10.91
C THR A 249 -36.17 45.45 10.81
N THR A 250 -36.77 45.80 11.96
CA THR A 250 -37.97 46.67 12.03
C THR A 250 -37.49 48.08 12.27
N GLY A 251 -37.37 48.84 11.19
CA GLY A 251 -37.15 50.27 11.19
C GLY A 251 -38.24 50.95 10.42
N SER A 252 -39.43 51.07 11.01
CA SER A 252 -40.46 52.03 10.51
C SER A 252 -40.04 53.43 10.91
N VAL A 253 -39.56 54.22 10.01
CA VAL A 253 -39.44 55.67 10.18
C VAL A 253 -40.71 56.29 9.65
N GLN A 254 -41.58 56.74 10.56
CA GLN A 254 -42.66 57.67 10.27
C GLN A 254 -42.09 59.08 10.06
N ALA A 255 -42.33 59.63 8.91
CA ALA A 255 -42.04 61.03 8.65
C ALA A 255 -43.14 61.93 9.23
N PRO A 256 -42.81 63.07 9.82
CA PRO A 256 -43.82 63.98 10.36
C PRO A 256 -44.48 64.86 9.25
N THR A 257 -45.75 64.76 9.20
CA THR A 257 -46.60 65.64 8.38
C THR A 257 -46.51 67.11 8.87
N ARG A 258 -45.97 67.99 8.09
CA ARG A 258 -45.96 69.43 8.36
C ARG A 258 -47.19 70.04 7.71
N ALA A 259 -48.15 70.47 8.55
CA ALA A 259 -49.22 71.33 8.13
C ALA A 259 -48.69 72.74 7.77
N ALA A 260 -49.08 73.21 6.60
CA ALA A 260 -48.92 74.59 6.28
C ALA A 260 -50.34 75.20 6.04
N ALA A 261 -50.64 76.18 6.87
CA ALA A 261 -51.74 77.03 6.71
C ALA A 261 -51.43 78.05 5.62
N ARG A 262 -52.33 78.21 4.77
CA ARG A 262 -53.04 79.30 4.01
C ARG A 262 -53.24 78.89 2.59
#